data_f004f27dd33af2abcc10847203863cfc
#
_entry.id   f004f27dd33af2abcc10847203863cfc
#
_cell.length_a   1.000
_cell.length_b   1.000
_cell.length_c   1.000
_cell.angle_alpha   90.00
_cell.angle_beta   90.00
_cell.angle_gamma   90.00
#
_symmetry.space_group_name_H-M   'P 1'
#
loop_
_entity.id
_entity.type
_entity.pdbx_description
1 polymer ?
#
loop_
_entity_poly.entity_id
_entity_poly.type
_entity_poly.pdbx_seq_one_letter_code
_entity_poly.pdbx_strand_id
1 'polypeptide(L)'
;MPDTPHTPLTASNASNAAAGAPTPADRGLPTVDISGWTCPTPLRDQPRVVMGHGGGGALSAELVQQIFVPAFGGEVLAQLGDSAAVALGGARLAFSTDSFVVRPLFFPGGSIGDLAVNGTVNDLAMSGARAAYLSCGFILEEGVEMPVVAGVADAMGAAARVAGVEVATGDTKVVEAGHGDGVYINTAGIGLIPDGVDLRPQRVVPGDVVIVSGDIGVHGVAIMSVREGLEFGVEIESDCAALGGLVETMLAVTPDLHVLRDPTRGGLAAALCEIATASCTGIVIQERAVPVPPAVANACAILGLDPMYVANEGKLVAFVPREHADAVLAAMRSHPLGAGAAVIGEAVATHPGMVVARTPLGGTRVVDLPLGEQLPRIC
;
A
#
# COMPACT_ATOMS: atom_id res chain seq x y z
N MET A 1 26.44 73.54 50.21
CA MET A 1 27.63 72.82 49.85
C MET A 1 27.26 71.93 48.73
N PRO A 2 27.94 71.91 47.57
CA PRO A 2 27.25 72.31 46.34
C PRO A 2 26.69 71.10 45.56
N ASP A 3 25.64 71.40 44.82
CA ASP A 3 24.97 70.61 43.80
C ASP A 3 25.89 70.06 42.73
N THR A 4 25.67 68.77 42.32
CA THR A 4 26.16 68.29 41.02
C THR A 4 24.98 67.89 40.15
N PRO A 5 24.95 68.25 38.89
CA PRO A 5 23.80 68.11 38.01
C PRO A 5 23.68 66.69 37.44
N HIS A 6 22.48 66.18 37.45
CA HIS A 6 22.11 64.98 36.74
C HIS A 6 22.08 65.20 35.20
N THR A 7 22.87 64.39 34.50
CA THR A 7 22.80 64.28 33.03
C THR A 7 21.83 63.12 32.68
N PRO A 8 20.88 63.31 31.78
CA PRO A 8 19.99 62.22 31.39
C PRO A 8 20.68 61.25 30.41
N LEU A 9 20.65 59.98 30.73
CA LEU A 9 21.05 58.89 29.85
C LEU A 9 20.04 58.74 28.69
N THR A 10 20.46 59.01 27.48
CA THR A 10 19.74 58.69 26.27
C THR A 10 19.78 57.20 26.03
N ALA A 11 18.62 56.54 26.08
CA ALA A 11 18.45 55.13 25.68
C ALA A 11 18.61 55.00 24.16
N SER A 12 19.71 54.39 23.70
CA SER A 12 19.84 53.95 22.32
C SER A 12 19.07 52.64 22.15
N ASN A 13 17.97 52.69 21.44
CA ASN A 13 17.28 51.53 20.92
C ASN A 13 18.16 50.83 19.87
N ALA A 14 18.93 49.84 20.28
CA ALA A 14 19.49 48.86 19.36
C ALA A 14 18.43 47.74 19.12
N SER A 15 17.74 47.84 18.01
CA SER A 15 16.91 46.76 17.48
C SER A 15 17.83 45.61 17.07
N ASN A 16 17.96 44.61 17.94
CA ASN A 16 18.46 43.28 17.56
C ASN A 16 17.39 42.61 16.69
N ALA A 17 17.47 42.79 15.39
CA ALA A 17 16.82 41.93 14.43
C ALA A 17 17.50 40.55 14.54
N ALA A 18 16.82 39.61 15.16
CA ALA A 18 17.20 38.21 15.13
C ALA A 18 17.25 37.80 13.64
N ALA A 19 18.43 37.51 13.13
CA ALA A 19 18.61 36.93 11.81
C ALA A 19 17.82 35.58 11.82
N GLY A 20 16.74 35.55 11.07
CA GLY A 20 15.95 34.33 10.92
C GLY A 20 16.84 33.21 10.41
N ALA A 21 16.63 32.00 10.90
CA ALA A 21 17.32 30.81 10.39
C ALA A 21 17.12 30.74 8.87
N PRO A 22 18.17 30.37 8.09
CA PRO A 22 18.07 30.35 6.63
C PRO A 22 17.00 29.36 6.21
N THR A 23 16.13 29.77 5.31
CA THR A 23 15.11 28.90 4.72
C THR A 23 15.77 27.76 3.91
N PRO A 24 15.10 26.64 3.65
CA PRO A 24 15.65 25.56 2.81
C PRO A 24 16.19 26.05 1.46
N ALA A 25 15.62 27.09 0.88
CA ALA A 25 16.08 27.73 -0.36
C ALA A 25 17.49 28.34 -0.23
N ASP A 26 17.87 28.77 0.98
CA ASP A 26 19.19 29.40 1.23
C ASP A 26 20.32 28.37 1.41
N ARG A 27 20.02 27.08 1.44
CA ARG A 27 21.03 26.03 1.69
C ARG A 27 21.62 25.41 0.42
N GLY A 28 21.35 25.98 -0.76
CA GLY A 28 21.91 25.47 -2.02
C GLY A 28 21.52 24.02 -2.31
N LEU A 29 20.29 23.63 -1.96
CA LEU A 29 19.78 22.31 -2.34
C LEU A 29 19.81 22.16 -3.86
N PRO A 30 20.22 21.01 -4.41
CA PRO A 30 20.21 20.78 -5.84
C PRO A 30 18.80 20.99 -6.38
N THR A 31 18.66 21.91 -7.33
CA THR A 31 17.41 22.08 -8.07
C THR A 31 17.29 20.94 -9.06
N VAL A 32 16.32 20.06 -8.86
CA VAL A 32 15.99 19.05 -9.86
C VAL A 32 15.33 19.76 -11.04
N ASP A 33 15.94 19.68 -12.22
CA ASP A 33 15.35 20.23 -13.44
C ASP A 33 14.23 19.30 -13.92
N ILE A 34 12.99 19.69 -13.69
CA ILE A 34 11.78 18.98 -14.11
C ILE A 34 11.27 19.43 -15.49
N SER A 35 11.93 20.37 -16.14
CA SER A 35 11.47 20.94 -17.41
C SER A 35 11.53 19.94 -18.58
N GLY A 36 12.42 18.93 -18.47
CA GLY A 36 12.58 17.86 -19.47
C GLY A 36 11.63 16.66 -19.29
N TRP A 37 10.79 16.66 -18.27
CA TRP A 37 9.83 15.57 -18.07
C TRP A 37 8.74 15.61 -19.14
N THR A 38 8.60 14.51 -19.87
CA THR A 38 7.81 14.44 -21.12
C THR A 38 6.32 14.20 -20.92
N CYS A 39 5.87 13.96 -19.68
CA CYS A 39 4.45 13.80 -19.35
C CYS A 39 3.92 15.08 -18.69
N PRO A 40 2.67 15.51 -18.93
CA PRO A 40 2.02 16.53 -18.11
C PRO A 40 1.79 15.94 -16.73
N THR A 41 2.81 15.99 -15.88
CA THR A 41 2.81 15.33 -14.61
C THR A 41 2.28 16.26 -13.53
N PRO A 42 1.42 15.75 -12.62
CA PRO A 42 1.01 16.48 -11.43
C PRO A 42 2.18 16.99 -10.58
N LEU A 43 3.38 16.37 -10.65
CA LEU A 43 4.57 16.83 -9.95
C LEU A 43 5.03 18.22 -10.42
N ARG A 44 4.82 18.60 -11.70
CA ARG A 44 5.14 19.97 -12.19
C ARG A 44 4.29 21.02 -11.50
N ASP A 45 3.03 20.69 -11.23
CA ASP A 45 2.05 21.59 -10.62
C ASP A 45 2.09 21.52 -9.09
N GLN A 46 2.79 20.54 -8.52
CA GLN A 46 2.88 20.30 -7.08
C GLN A 46 4.35 20.35 -6.62
N PRO A 47 4.92 21.54 -6.42
CA PRO A 47 6.34 21.70 -6.02
C PRO A 47 6.61 21.26 -4.56
N ARG A 48 5.60 20.79 -3.86
CA ARG A 48 5.66 20.31 -2.47
C ARG A 48 4.96 18.96 -2.38
N VAL A 49 5.38 18.16 -1.40
CA VAL A 49 4.70 16.90 -1.09
C VAL A 49 3.26 17.18 -0.66
N VAL A 50 2.32 16.46 -1.24
CA VAL A 50 0.90 16.43 -0.88
C VAL A 50 0.49 15.00 -0.53
N MET A 51 -0.65 14.84 0.14
CA MET A 51 -1.14 13.52 0.59
C MET A 51 -1.18 12.48 -0.53
N GLY A 52 -1.58 12.87 -1.73
CA GLY A 52 -1.66 11.99 -2.88
C GLY A 52 -0.34 11.34 -3.32
N HIS A 53 0.82 11.87 -2.89
CA HIS A 53 2.11 11.23 -3.15
C HIS A 53 2.33 9.95 -2.33
N GLY A 54 1.51 9.70 -1.31
CA GLY A 54 1.52 8.46 -0.51
C GLY A 54 0.37 7.50 -0.81
N GLY A 55 -0.55 7.85 -1.72
CA GLY A 55 -1.83 7.17 -1.89
C GLY A 55 -1.85 5.97 -2.84
N GLY A 56 -0.71 5.52 -3.39
CA GLY A 56 -0.66 4.39 -4.33
C GLY A 56 -1.22 4.69 -5.73
N GLY A 57 -1.51 5.98 -6.06
CA GLY A 57 -2.00 6.41 -7.37
C GLY A 57 -0.89 6.97 -8.27
N ALA A 58 -1.29 7.72 -9.31
CA ALA A 58 -0.37 8.30 -10.30
C ALA A 58 0.71 9.18 -9.68
N LEU A 59 0.37 10.00 -8.66
CA LEU A 59 1.35 10.84 -7.95
C LEU A 59 2.43 10.03 -7.23
N SER A 60 2.05 8.91 -6.60
CA SER A 60 3.01 8.00 -5.94
C SER A 60 3.92 7.34 -6.97
N ALA A 61 3.35 6.85 -8.07
CA ALA A 61 4.12 6.23 -9.15
C ALA A 61 5.13 7.22 -9.77
N GLU A 62 4.74 8.46 -10.00
CA GLU A 62 5.64 9.50 -10.52
C GLU A 62 6.76 9.84 -9.53
N LEU A 63 6.45 9.99 -8.24
CA LEU A 63 7.46 10.24 -7.21
C LEU A 63 8.53 9.14 -7.21
N VAL A 64 8.10 7.89 -7.27
CA VAL A 64 9.02 6.73 -7.30
C VAL A 64 9.83 6.72 -8.61
N GLN A 65 9.17 6.82 -9.75
CA GLN A 65 9.82 6.69 -11.07
C GLN A 65 10.73 7.87 -11.42
N GLN A 66 10.37 9.09 -10.99
CA GLN A 66 11.10 10.30 -11.40
C GLN A 66 12.15 10.76 -10.38
N ILE A 67 12.02 10.35 -9.12
CA ILE A 67 12.94 10.78 -8.05
C ILE A 67 13.70 9.59 -7.47
N PHE A 68 13.01 8.57 -6.97
CA PHE A 68 13.68 7.51 -6.20
C PHE A 68 14.43 6.52 -7.09
N VAL A 69 13.82 6.03 -8.17
CA VAL A 69 14.47 5.07 -9.09
C VAL A 69 15.73 5.68 -9.72
N PRO A 70 15.73 6.92 -10.25
CA PRO A 70 16.94 7.53 -10.77
C PRO A 70 18.01 7.80 -9.71
N ALA A 71 17.61 8.14 -8.47
CA ALA A 71 18.53 8.45 -7.40
C ALA A 71 19.23 7.20 -6.82
N PHE A 72 18.48 6.10 -6.69
CA PHE A 72 18.99 4.89 -6.09
C PHE A 72 19.62 3.94 -7.12
N GLY A 73 19.08 3.91 -8.34
CA GLY A 73 19.51 3.02 -9.40
C GLY A 73 19.20 1.55 -9.11
N GLY A 74 19.69 0.66 -9.98
CA GLY A 74 19.62 -0.78 -9.80
C GLY A 74 18.48 -1.46 -10.56
N GLU A 75 18.78 -2.62 -11.18
CA GLU A 75 17.86 -3.39 -12.00
C GLU A 75 16.70 -3.99 -11.18
N VAL A 76 16.96 -4.31 -9.91
CA VAL A 76 15.97 -4.91 -9.00
C VAL A 76 14.89 -3.89 -8.66
N LEU A 77 15.28 -2.68 -8.26
CA LEU A 77 14.32 -1.61 -7.93
C LEU A 77 13.47 -1.20 -9.15
N ALA A 78 14.06 -1.22 -10.33
CA ALA A 78 13.37 -0.85 -11.57
C ALA A 78 12.20 -1.80 -11.94
N GLN A 79 12.09 -2.98 -11.30
CA GLN A 79 10.98 -3.91 -11.52
C GLN A 79 9.68 -3.46 -10.89
N LEU A 80 9.72 -2.63 -9.84
CA LEU A 80 8.56 -2.03 -9.14
C LEU A 80 7.50 -3.07 -8.73
N GLY A 81 7.93 -4.25 -8.25
CA GLY A 81 7.05 -5.28 -7.69
C GLY A 81 6.73 -5.00 -6.21
N ASP A 82 5.77 -5.73 -5.63
CA ASP A 82 5.43 -5.66 -4.19
C ASP A 82 6.64 -6.03 -3.33
N SER A 83 7.45 -6.96 -3.80
CA SER A 83 8.74 -7.27 -3.19
C SER A 83 9.85 -7.40 -4.23
N ALA A 84 11.09 -7.19 -3.79
CA ALA A 84 12.29 -7.36 -4.59
C ALA A 84 12.73 -8.82 -4.58
N ALA A 85 12.73 -9.49 -5.74
CA ALA A 85 13.30 -10.84 -5.87
C ALA A 85 14.80 -10.75 -6.10
N VAL A 86 15.59 -11.27 -5.15
CA VAL A 86 17.05 -11.21 -5.17
C VAL A 86 17.68 -12.60 -5.03
N ALA A 87 18.85 -12.82 -5.64
CA ALA A 87 19.61 -14.06 -5.50
C ALA A 87 20.76 -13.84 -4.51
N LEU A 88 20.84 -14.69 -3.49
CA LEU A 88 21.89 -14.64 -2.49
C LEU A 88 22.32 -16.05 -2.10
N GLY A 89 23.58 -16.38 -2.28
CA GLY A 89 24.14 -17.67 -1.87
C GLY A 89 23.47 -18.90 -2.52
N GLY A 90 22.91 -18.76 -3.71
CA GLY A 90 22.17 -19.81 -4.42
C GLY A 90 20.69 -19.91 -4.07
N ALA A 91 20.22 -19.15 -3.07
CA ALA A 91 18.79 -19.03 -2.76
C ALA A 91 18.16 -17.83 -3.49
N ARG A 92 16.88 -17.95 -3.82
CA ARG A 92 16.05 -16.82 -4.28
C ARG A 92 15.25 -16.28 -3.09
N LEU A 93 15.41 -15.01 -2.81
CA LEU A 93 14.77 -14.32 -1.69
C LEU A 93 13.84 -13.25 -2.21
N ALA A 94 12.69 -13.08 -1.55
CA ALA A 94 11.89 -11.87 -1.62
C ALA A 94 12.29 -10.95 -0.46
N PHE A 95 12.38 -9.64 -0.73
CA PHE A 95 12.63 -8.60 0.25
C PHE A 95 11.64 -7.46 0.03
N SER A 96 10.89 -7.08 1.05
CA SER A 96 9.97 -5.94 1.02
C SER A 96 10.10 -5.07 2.25
N THR A 97 9.63 -3.84 2.15
CA THR A 97 9.47 -2.91 3.27
C THR A 97 8.24 -2.04 3.06
N ASP A 98 7.49 -1.85 4.13
CA ASP A 98 6.31 -0.98 4.11
C ASP A 98 6.22 -0.14 5.38
N SER A 99 5.50 0.99 5.29
CA SER A 99 5.32 1.95 6.38
C SER A 99 3.85 2.19 6.64
N PHE A 100 3.44 2.08 7.89
CA PHE A 100 2.06 2.11 8.33
C PHE A 100 1.76 3.38 9.13
N VAL A 101 0.71 4.09 8.70
CA VAL A 101 0.31 5.40 9.23
C VAL A 101 -1.20 5.49 9.44
N VAL A 102 -1.88 4.36 9.67
CA VAL A 102 -3.33 4.27 9.79
C VAL A 102 -3.88 5.10 10.95
N ARG A 103 -5.05 5.66 10.75
CA ARG A 103 -5.84 6.33 11.80
C ARG A 103 -7.32 5.95 11.67
N PRO A 104 -7.97 5.45 12.78
CA PRO A 104 -7.41 5.23 14.12
C PRO A 104 -6.41 4.06 14.18
N LEU A 105 -5.61 3.99 15.26
CA LEU A 105 -4.62 2.92 15.47
C LEU A 105 -5.26 1.54 15.71
N PHE A 106 -6.45 1.52 16.30
CA PHE A 106 -7.28 0.33 16.50
C PHE A 106 -8.61 0.54 15.79
N PHE A 107 -9.06 -0.45 15.05
CA PHE A 107 -10.27 -0.40 14.24
C PHE A 107 -10.98 -1.76 14.26
N PRO A 108 -12.24 -1.86 13.83
CA PRO A 108 -12.93 -3.13 13.75
C PRO A 108 -12.15 -4.13 12.87
N GLY A 109 -11.84 -5.29 13.44
CA GLY A 109 -11.11 -6.35 12.75
C GLY A 109 -9.59 -6.23 12.78
N GLY A 110 -8.99 -5.23 13.48
CA GLY A 110 -7.53 -5.14 13.58
C GLY A 110 -6.98 -3.86 14.18
N SER A 111 -5.69 -3.68 13.97
CA SER A 111 -4.92 -2.52 14.43
C SER A 111 -3.76 -2.21 13.48
N ILE A 112 -3.06 -1.09 13.71
CA ILE A 112 -1.81 -0.80 13.02
C ILE A 112 -0.77 -1.91 13.20
N GLY A 113 -0.81 -2.62 14.33
CA GLY A 113 0.09 -3.76 14.59
C GLY A 113 -0.19 -4.95 13.69
N ASP A 114 -1.48 -5.27 13.44
CA ASP A 114 -1.89 -6.31 12.50
C ASP A 114 -1.49 -5.95 11.07
N LEU A 115 -1.74 -4.71 10.65
CA LEU A 115 -1.35 -4.19 9.33
C LEU A 115 0.15 -4.30 9.13
N ALA A 116 0.95 -3.88 10.12
CA ALA A 116 2.41 -3.84 10.01
C ALA A 116 3.04 -5.22 9.79
N VAL A 117 2.41 -6.28 10.27
CA VAL A 117 2.85 -7.65 10.00
C VAL A 117 2.27 -8.15 8.68
N ASN A 118 0.94 -8.08 8.54
CA ASN A 118 0.25 -8.71 7.42
C ASN A 118 0.60 -8.05 6.09
N GLY A 119 0.71 -6.72 6.00
CA GLY A 119 1.07 -6.03 4.78
C GLY A 119 2.41 -6.48 4.23
N THR A 120 3.48 -6.42 5.05
CA THR A 120 4.81 -6.85 4.60
C THR A 120 4.88 -8.36 4.29
N VAL A 121 4.18 -9.21 5.06
CA VAL A 121 4.10 -10.64 4.77
C VAL A 121 3.35 -10.91 3.46
N ASN A 122 2.31 -10.13 3.17
CA ASN A 122 1.55 -10.25 1.94
C ASN A 122 2.37 -9.83 0.73
N ASP A 123 3.12 -8.74 0.80
CA ASP A 123 4.07 -8.33 -0.23
C ASP A 123 5.04 -9.48 -0.60
N LEU A 124 5.61 -10.12 0.43
CA LEU A 124 6.50 -11.28 0.20
C LEU A 124 5.76 -12.43 -0.48
N ALA A 125 4.51 -12.69 -0.05
CA ALA A 125 3.67 -13.74 -0.61
C ALA A 125 3.29 -13.45 -2.07
N MET A 126 3.15 -12.19 -2.50
CA MET A 126 2.88 -11.84 -3.91
C MET A 126 4.03 -12.25 -4.85
N SER A 127 5.25 -12.40 -4.35
CA SER A 127 6.36 -13.04 -5.08
C SER A 127 6.40 -14.58 -4.95
N GLY A 128 5.39 -15.18 -4.31
CA GLY A 128 5.34 -16.61 -4.00
C GLY A 128 6.29 -17.03 -2.87
N ALA A 129 6.85 -16.08 -2.15
CA ALA A 129 7.79 -16.35 -1.07
C ALA A 129 7.08 -16.75 0.22
N ARG A 130 7.71 -17.66 0.95
CA ARG A 130 7.38 -17.93 2.34
C ARG A 130 8.16 -16.96 3.22
N ALA A 131 7.45 -16.08 3.92
CA ALA A 131 8.03 -15.14 4.85
C ALA A 131 8.79 -15.89 5.97
N ALA A 132 9.97 -15.37 6.35
CA ALA A 132 10.81 -15.98 7.38
C ALA A 132 11.02 -15.02 8.56
N TYR A 133 11.48 -13.82 8.27
CA TYR A 133 11.82 -12.82 9.29
C TYR A 133 11.31 -11.44 8.92
N LEU A 134 10.94 -10.67 9.95
CA LEU A 134 10.65 -9.25 9.88
C LEU A 134 11.62 -8.46 10.75
N SER A 135 11.93 -7.26 10.33
CA SER A 135 12.36 -6.18 11.21
C SER A 135 11.20 -5.24 11.50
N CYS A 136 11.23 -4.52 12.63
CA CYS A 136 10.18 -3.57 12.99
C CYS A 136 10.80 -2.28 13.56
N GLY A 137 10.52 -1.15 12.93
CA GLY A 137 10.87 0.18 13.42
C GLY A 137 9.62 0.91 13.93
N PHE A 138 9.67 1.41 15.18
CA PHE A 138 8.63 2.28 15.74
C PHE A 138 9.09 3.74 15.74
N ILE A 139 8.21 4.64 15.29
CA ILE A 139 8.31 6.07 15.55
C ILE A 139 7.13 6.45 16.42
N LEU A 140 7.40 6.81 17.67
CA LEU A 140 6.40 7.15 18.68
C LEU A 140 6.39 8.65 18.90
N GLU A 141 5.20 9.22 19.08
CA GLU A 141 5.07 10.60 19.51
C GLU A 141 5.11 10.70 21.04
N GLU A 142 5.84 11.68 21.58
CA GLU A 142 5.86 11.98 23.01
C GLU A 142 4.44 12.26 23.52
N GLY A 143 4.04 11.56 24.56
CA GLY A 143 2.69 11.66 25.14
C GLY A 143 1.75 10.51 24.79
N VAL A 144 2.13 9.61 23.86
CA VAL A 144 1.37 8.38 23.62
C VAL A 144 1.37 7.52 24.89
N GLU A 145 0.20 7.04 25.28
CA GLU A 145 0.04 6.22 26.48
C GLU A 145 0.71 4.85 26.30
N MET A 146 1.46 4.40 27.30
CA MET A 146 2.14 3.09 27.26
C MET A 146 1.21 1.90 27.01
N PRO A 147 -0.07 1.87 27.51
CA PRO A 147 -1.02 0.83 27.14
C PRO A 147 -1.33 0.75 25.65
N VAL A 148 -1.33 1.88 24.93
CA VAL A 148 -1.51 1.92 23.46
C VAL A 148 -0.33 1.23 22.79
N VAL A 149 0.89 1.57 23.17
CA VAL A 149 2.11 0.94 22.62
C VAL A 149 2.13 -0.56 22.90
N ALA A 150 1.78 -0.96 24.14
CA ALA A 150 1.68 -2.37 24.52
C ALA A 150 0.63 -3.12 23.68
N GLY A 151 -0.56 -2.55 23.50
CA GLY A 151 -1.62 -3.15 22.70
C GLY A 151 -1.22 -3.33 21.24
N VAL A 152 -0.51 -2.36 20.65
CA VAL A 152 0.03 -2.47 19.29
C VAL A 152 1.07 -3.59 19.20
N ALA A 153 2.00 -3.65 20.14
CA ALA A 153 3.02 -4.69 20.17
C ALA A 153 2.43 -6.10 20.37
N ASP A 154 1.41 -6.24 21.22
CA ASP A 154 0.69 -7.50 21.42
C ASP A 154 -0.02 -7.96 20.15
N ALA A 155 -0.68 -7.04 19.43
CA ALA A 155 -1.32 -7.30 18.14
C ALA A 155 -0.30 -7.75 17.09
N MET A 156 0.84 -7.05 16.96
CA MET A 156 1.94 -7.47 16.08
C MET A 156 2.44 -8.88 16.40
N GLY A 157 2.66 -9.17 17.70
CA GLY A 157 3.12 -10.48 18.14
C GLY A 157 2.10 -11.58 17.82
N ALA A 158 0.80 -11.29 17.93
CA ALA A 158 -0.27 -12.22 17.56
C ALA A 158 -0.31 -12.46 16.05
N ALA A 159 -0.29 -11.40 15.24
CA ALA A 159 -0.26 -11.47 13.79
C ALA A 159 0.96 -12.24 13.26
N ALA A 160 2.15 -11.99 13.82
CA ALA A 160 3.39 -12.69 13.46
C ALA A 160 3.30 -14.21 13.72
N ARG A 161 2.70 -14.60 14.85
CA ARG A 161 2.45 -16.02 15.16
C ARG A 161 1.50 -16.66 14.17
N VAL A 162 0.42 -15.97 13.78
CA VAL A 162 -0.55 -16.45 12.78
C VAL A 162 0.09 -16.59 11.41
N ALA A 163 0.88 -15.59 11.01
CA ALA A 163 1.61 -15.59 9.75
C ALA A 163 2.79 -16.57 9.71
N GLY A 164 3.20 -17.12 10.87
CA GLY A 164 4.36 -18.03 10.96
C GLY A 164 5.69 -17.34 10.72
N VAL A 165 5.80 -16.04 11.02
CA VAL A 165 7.00 -15.22 10.82
C VAL A 165 7.55 -14.76 12.17
N GLU A 166 8.88 -14.58 12.26
CA GLU A 166 9.55 -14.06 13.45
C GLU A 166 9.97 -12.60 13.27
N VAL A 167 9.64 -11.74 14.23
CA VAL A 167 10.22 -10.39 14.33
C VAL A 167 11.61 -10.51 14.95
N ALA A 168 12.65 -10.46 14.11
CA ALA A 168 14.01 -10.80 14.48
C ALA A 168 14.80 -9.61 15.03
N THR A 169 14.44 -8.38 14.67
CA THR A 169 15.13 -7.14 15.09
C THR A 169 14.20 -5.94 14.98
N GLY A 170 14.59 -4.83 15.59
CA GLY A 170 13.83 -3.60 15.52
C GLY A 170 14.58 -2.40 16.07
N ASP A 171 13.98 -1.22 15.92
CA ASP A 171 14.45 0.05 16.49
C ASP A 171 13.25 0.88 16.95
N THR A 172 13.49 1.85 17.85
CA THR A 172 12.47 2.77 18.32
C THR A 172 13.02 4.19 18.36
N LYS A 173 12.27 5.12 17.81
CA LYS A 173 12.52 6.56 17.92
C LYS A 173 11.31 7.25 18.55
N VAL A 174 11.56 8.34 19.25
CA VAL A 174 10.53 9.20 19.80
C VAL A 174 10.68 10.58 19.19
N VAL A 175 9.59 11.16 18.68
CA VAL A 175 9.51 12.55 18.23
C VAL A 175 8.74 13.37 19.25
N GLU A 176 8.98 14.68 19.26
CA GLU A 176 8.35 15.61 20.18
C GLU A 176 6.83 15.68 19.95
N ALA A 177 6.06 15.99 21.01
CA ALA A 177 4.61 16.20 20.92
C ALA A 177 4.23 17.22 19.85
N GLY A 178 3.25 16.90 19.02
CA GLY A 178 2.81 17.72 17.89
C GLY A 178 3.62 17.54 16.59
N HIS A 179 4.62 16.64 16.57
CA HIS A 179 5.44 16.33 15.38
C HIS A 179 5.20 14.91 14.84
N GLY A 180 4.28 14.17 15.42
CA GLY A 180 3.84 12.86 14.97
C GLY A 180 2.32 12.76 14.93
N ASP A 181 1.82 11.54 14.97
CA ASP A 181 0.39 11.23 15.08
C ASP A 181 0.22 9.93 15.87
N GLY A 182 0.82 9.91 17.02
CA GLY A 182 0.84 8.79 17.94
C GLY A 182 1.88 7.74 17.58
N VAL A 183 1.57 6.81 16.70
CA VAL A 183 2.42 5.67 16.36
C VAL A 183 2.55 5.52 14.85
N TYR A 184 3.78 5.47 14.35
CA TYR A 184 4.11 5.00 13.01
C TYR A 184 4.96 3.74 13.12
N ILE A 185 4.75 2.81 12.20
CA ILE A 185 5.50 1.55 12.15
C ILE A 185 6.07 1.37 10.73
N ASN A 186 7.33 0.99 10.65
CA ASN A 186 7.93 0.46 9.43
C ASN A 186 8.34 -0.99 9.69
N THR A 187 7.98 -1.87 8.78
CA THR A 187 8.47 -3.25 8.75
C THR A 187 9.24 -3.50 7.48
N ALA A 188 10.26 -4.34 7.56
CA ALA A 188 10.90 -4.93 6.39
C ALA A 188 10.98 -6.44 6.60
N GLY A 189 10.74 -7.19 5.52
CA GLY A 189 10.67 -8.64 5.59
C GLY A 189 11.54 -9.33 4.55
N ILE A 190 11.96 -10.54 4.87
CA ILE A 190 12.61 -11.47 3.93
C ILE A 190 11.88 -12.80 3.92
N GLY A 191 11.78 -13.39 2.72
CA GLY A 191 11.19 -14.70 2.52
C GLY A 191 11.93 -15.50 1.46
N LEU A 192 11.74 -16.81 1.48
CA LEU A 192 12.30 -17.73 0.48
C LEU A 192 11.29 -17.95 -0.65
N ILE A 193 11.74 -17.72 -1.89
CA ILE A 193 10.96 -18.04 -3.10
C ILE A 193 11.27 -19.50 -3.47
N PRO A 194 10.25 -20.39 -3.55
CA PRO A 194 10.46 -21.77 -3.96
C PRO A 194 11.01 -21.89 -5.39
N ASP A 195 11.71 -22.98 -5.65
CA ASP A 195 12.19 -23.29 -6.99
C ASP A 195 11.03 -23.44 -7.98
N GLY A 196 11.21 -22.89 -9.17
CA GLY A 196 10.21 -22.93 -10.25
C GLY A 196 9.11 -21.86 -10.15
N VAL A 197 9.04 -21.11 -9.05
CA VAL A 197 8.09 -20.00 -8.90
C VAL A 197 8.69 -18.72 -9.48
N ASP A 198 7.97 -18.09 -10.43
CA ASP A 198 8.37 -16.81 -11.04
C ASP A 198 7.13 -15.95 -11.26
N LEU A 199 6.73 -15.21 -10.24
CA LEU A 199 5.55 -14.34 -10.25
C LEU A 199 5.96 -12.90 -10.57
N ARG A 200 5.50 -12.39 -11.71
CA ARG A 200 5.78 -11.01 -12.14
C ARG A 200 4.80 -10.54 -13.22
N PRO A 201 4.45 -9.26 -13.25
CA PRO A 201 3.46 -8.74 -14.21
C PRO A 201 3.80 -9.01 -15.68
N GLN A 202 5.09 -9.03 -16.04
CA GLN A 202 5.55 -9.26 -17.42
C GLN A 202 5.21 -10.66 -17.96
N ARG A 203 4.80 -11.58 -17.10
CA ARG A 203 4.37 -12.94 -17.51
C ARG A 203 2.92 -13.02 -17.94
N VAL A 204 2.11 -11.99 -17.67
CA VAL A 204 0.70 -11.97 -18.06
C VAL A 204 0.58 -12.00 -19.59
N VAL A 205 -0.22 -12.92 -20.09
CA VAL A 205 -0.48 -13.10 -21.54
C VAL A 205 -1.98 -13.11 -21.82
N PRO A 206 -2.40 -12.74 -23.04
CA PRO A 206 -3.80 -12.86 -23.44
C PRO A 206 -4.31 -14.30 -23.25
N GLY A 207 -5.44 -14.44 -22.58
CA GLY A 207 -6.05 -15.71 -22.21
C GLY A 207 -5.94 -16.05 -20.73
N ASP A 208 -5.07 -15.38 -19.98
CA ASP A 208 -5.00 -15.55 -18.52
C ASP A 208 -6.33 -15.16 -17.89
N VAL A 209 -6.73 -15.95 -16.89
CA VAL A 209 -7.94 -15.73 -16.12
C VAL A 209 -7.61 -14.89 -14.89
N VAL A 210 -8.40 -13.84 -14.66
CA VAL A 210 -8.25 -12.96 -13.50
C VAL A 210 -9.15 -13.42 -12.37
N ILE A 211 -8.56 -13.78 -11.23
CA ILE A 211 -9.25 -14.27 -10.04
C ILE A 211 -8.97 -13.34 -8.86
N VAL A 212 -10.01 -12.92 -8.14
CA VAL A 212 -9.87 -12.24 -6.84
C VAL A 212 -10.18 -13.22 -5.72
N SER A 213 -9.50 -13.13 -4.58
CA SER A 213 -9.64 -14.09 -3.48
C SER A 213 -10.93 -13.95 -2.67
N GLY A 214 -11.67 -12.86 -2.81
CA GLY A 214 -12.92 -12.63 -2.09
C GLY A 214 -13.44 -11.21 -2.18
N ASP A 215 -14.25 -10.83 -1.23
CA ASP A 215 -14.94 -9.53 -1.15
C ASP A 215 -13.95 -8.36 -1.11
N ILE A 216 -14.19 -7.32 -1.93
CA ILE A 216 -13.35 -6.14 -2.00
C ILE A 216 -13.96 -4.93 -1.28
N GLY A 217 -13.09 -3.97 -0.93
CA GLY A 217 -13.46 -2.67 -0.34
C GLY A 217 -13.76 -2.72 1.15
N VAL A 218 -13.61 -3.86 1.79
CA VAL A 218 -14.00 -4.08 3.19
C VAL A 218 -13.11 -3.27 4.14
N HIS A 219 -11.78 -3.34 3.98
CA HIS A 219 -10.83 -2.63 4.85
C HIS A 219 -11.05 -1.12 4.83
N GLY A 220 -11.00 -0.51 3.65
CA GLY A 220 -11.13 0.94 3.55
C GLY A 220 -12.45 1.46 4.11
N VAL A 221 -13.56 0.73 3.91
CA VAL A 221 -14.87 1.10 4.50
C VAL A 221 -14.85 0.91 6.02
N ALA A 222 -14.22 -0.14 6.56
CA ALA A 222 -14.09 -0.35 8.00
C ALA A 222 -13.35 0.81 8.67
N ILE A 223 -12.24 1.28 8.10
CA ILE A 223 -11.50 2.43 8.62
C ILE A 223 -12.34 3.71 8.54
N MET A 224 -12.99 3.97 7.40
CA MET A 224 -13.80 5.18 7.20
C MET A 224 -15.01 5.22 8.11
N SER A 225 -15.65 4.07 8.40
CA SER A 225 -16.81 4.03 9.29
C SER A 225 -16.46 4.57 10.69
N VAL A 226 -15.32 4.18 11.24
CA VAL A 226 -14.86 4.66 12.55
C VAL A 226 -14.40 6.11 12.50
N ARG A 227 -13.64 6.47 11.46
CA ARG A 227 -13.07 7.81 11.31
C ARG A 227 -14.13 8.89 11.18
N GLU A 228 -15.16 8.62 10.39
CA GLU A 228 -16.24 9.56 10.11
C GLU A 228 -17.45 9.36 11.03
N GLY A 229 -17.40 8.39 11.95
CA GLY A 229 -18.51 8.07 12.85
C GLY A 229 -19.76 7.60 12.10
N LEU A 230 -19.58 6.86 11.00
CA LEU A 230 -20.67 6.38 10.16
C LEU A 230 -21.20 5.04 10.66
N GLU A 231 -22.51 4.96 10.89
CA GLU A 231 -23.20 3.73 11.26
C GLU A 231 -23.97 3.18 10.05
N PHE A 232 -23.59 2.01 9.57
CA PHE A 232 -24.23 1.36 8.42
C PHE A 232 -25.26 0.30 8.81
N GLY A 233 -25.66 0.24 10.09
CA GLY A 233 -26.60 -0.75 10.63
C GLY A 233 -26.01 -2.16 10.80
N VAL A 234 -24.80 -2.39 10.32
CA VAL A 234 -23.96 -3.59 10.54
C VAL A 234 -22.54 -3.11 10.76
N GLU A 235 -21.83 -3.79 11.65
CA GLU A 235 -20.41 -3.56 11.82
C GLU A 235 -19.65 -4.14 10.63
N ILE A 236 -18.75 -3.34 10.04
CA ILE A 236 -17.88 -3.78 8.95
C ILE A 236 -16.49 -3.89 9.54
N GLU A 237 -15.98 -5.11 9.65
CA GLU A 237 -14.64 -5.40 10.13
C GLU A 237 -13.65 -5.43 8.98
N SER A 238 -12.41 -4.97 9.23
CA SER A 238 -11.31 -5.06 8.27
C SER A 238 -11.04 -6.50 7.86
N ASP A 239 -10.68 -6.69 6.61
CA ASP A 239 -10.26 -7.97 6.05
C ASP A 239 -8.76 -8.27 6.27
N CYS A 240 -8.06 -7.48 7.08
CA CYS A 240 -6.63 -7.61 7.34
C CYS A 240 -6.25 -9.04 7.76
N ALA A 241 -5.44 -9.71 6.94
CA ALA A 241 -5.04 -11.10 7.15
C ALA A 241 -3.76 -11.46 6.39
N ALA A 242 -3.01 -12.46 6.91
CA ALA A 242 -1.83 -13.00 6.26
C ALA A 242 -2.21 -13.97 5.13
N LEU A 243 -1.84 -13.67 3.89
CA LEU A 243 -2.19 -14.42 2.68
C LEU A 243 -1.25 -15.57 2.34
N GLY A 244 -0.13 -15.72 3.05
CA GLY A 244 0.90 -16.74 2.75
C GLY A 244 0.34 -18.15 2.59
N GLY A 245 -0.56 -18.59 3.50
CA GLY A 245 -1.19 -19.89 3.42
C GLY A 245 -2.12 -20.09 2.20
N LEU A 246 -2.81 -19.03 1.77
CA LEU A 246 -3.61 -19.04 0.55
C LEU A 246 -2.71 -19.18 -0.69
N VAL A 247 -1.61 -18.42 -0.74
CA VAL A 247 -0.62 -18.49 -1.84
C VAL A 247 0.03 -19.87 -1.89
N GLU A 248 0.44 -20.44 -0.75
CA GLU A 248 0.97 -21.82 -0.68
C GLU A 248 -0.04 -22.84 -1.25
N THR A 249 -1.33 -22.68 -0.92
CA THR A 249 -2.41 -23.53 -1.43
C THR A 249 -2.55 -23.42 -2.96
N MET A 250 -2.40 -22.23 -3.51
CA MET A 250 -2.44 -22.00 -4.97
C MET A 250 -1.22 -22.60 -5.66
N LEU A 251 -0.03 -22.36 -5.13
CA LEU A 251 1.24 -22.87 -5.67
C LEU A 251 1.35 -24.41 -5.58
N ALA A 252 0.66 -25.05 -4.63
CA ALA A 252 0.58 -26.50 -4.56
C ALA A 252 -0.21 -27.12 -5.74
N VAL A 253 -1.10 -26.36 -6.39
CA VAL A 253 -1.79 -26.78 -7.62
C VAL A 253 -0.86 -26.65 -8.82
N THR A 254 -0.19 -25.50 -8.96
CA THR A 254 0.76 -25.22 -10.03
C THR A 254 1.71 -24.12 -9.62
N PRO A 255 3.02 -24.26 -9.88
CA PRO A 255 3.97 -23.15 -9.74
C PRO A 255 3.85 -22.14 -10.89
N ASP A 256 3.11 -22.47 -11.95
CA ASP A 256 2.95 -21.65 -13.15
C ASP A 256 1.78 -20.66 -13.02
N LEU A 257 1.77 -19.91 -11.93
CA LEU A 257 0.99 -18.68 -11.84
C LEU A 257 1.78 -17.54 -12.48
N HIS A 258 1.11 -16.58 -13.11
CA HIS A 258 1.81 -15.51 -13.81
C HIS A 258 2.08 -14.30 -12.91
N VAL A 259 1.08 -13.86 -12.16
CA VAL A 259 1.24 -12.77 -11.19
C VAL A 259 0.22 -12.91 -10.05
N LEU A 260 0.65 -12.53 -8.88
CA LEU A 260 -0.18 -12.23 -7.71
C LEU A 260 0.04 -10.78 -7.32
N ARG A 261 -1.00 -10.12 -6.81
CA ARG A 261 -0.94 -8.75 -6.29
C ARG A 261 -1.97 -8.58 -5.18
N ASP A 262 -1.62 -7.95 -4.09
CA ASP A 262 -2.58 -7.53 -3.09
C ASP A 262 -3.12 -6.13 -3.44
N PRO A 263 -4.44 -5.96 -3.54
CA PRO A 263 -5.05 -4.71 -3.93
C PRO A 263 -5.22 -3.76 -2.73
N THR A 264 -4.11 -3.29 -2.17
CA THR A 264 -4.05 -2.36 -1.03
C THR A 264 -4.43 -0.94 -1.46
N ARG A 265 -3.57 0.05 -1.32
CA ARG A 265 -3.87 1.44 -1.69
C ARG A 265 -4.22 1.59 -3.18
N GLY A 266 -5.31 2.31 -3.46
CA GLY A 266 -5.87 2.43 -4.80
C GLY A 266 -6.71 1.21 -5.23
N GLY A 267 -6.79 0.18 -4.37
CA GLY A 267 -7.68 -0.97 -4.51
C GLY A 267 -7.38 -1.86 -5.70
N LEU A 268 -8.37 -2.64 -6.08
CA LEU A 268 -8.30 -3.55 -7.24
C LEU A 268 -8.01 -2.79 -8.54
N ALA A 269 -8.51 -1.57 -8.68
CA ALA A 269 -8.29 -0.74 -9.86
C ALA A 269 -6.81 -0.42 -10.06
N ALA A 270 -6.11 0.02 -9.02
CA ALA A 270 -4.68 0.33 -9.11
C ALA A 270 -3.85 -0.92 -9.45
N ALA A 271 -4.07 -2.02 -8.73
CA ALA A 271 -3.38 -3.29 -8.97
C ALA A 271 -3.54 -3.77 -10.43
N LEU A 272 -4.76 -3.73 -10.96
CA LEU A 272 -5.01 -4.13 -12.36
C LEU A 272 -4.35 -3.18 -13.37
N CYS A 273 -4.40 -1.86 -13.14
CA CYS A 273 -3.78 -0.87 -14.04
C CYS A 273 -2.26 -1.02 -14.08
N GLU A 274 -1.62 -1.25 -12.93
CA GLU A 274 -0.18 -1.49 -12.84
C GLU A 274 0.23 -2.76 -13.59
N ILE A 275 -0.52 -3.86 -13.39
CA ILE A 275 -0.27 -5.12 -14.09
C ILE A 275 -0.48 -4.96 -15.61
N ALA A 276 -1.56 -4.30 -16.05
CA ALA A 276 -1.81 -4.04 -17.48
C ALA A 276 -0.66 -3.25 -18.11
N THR A 277 -0.21 -2.20 -17.43
CA THR A 277 0.89 -1.34 -17.89
C THR A 277 2.20 -2.12 -17.98
N ALA A 278 2.56 -2.85 -16.93
CA ALA A 278 3.82 -3.59 -16.87
C ALA A 278 3.90 -4.78 -17.82
N SER A 279 2.75 -5.42 -18.12
CA SER A 279 2.65 -6.53 -19.07
C SER A 279 2.43 -6.08 -20.52
N CYS A 280 2.06 -4.80 -20.75
CA CYS A 280 1.56 -4.31 -22.02
C CYS A 280 0.36 -5.13 -22.56
N THR A 281 -0.45 -5.72 -21.68
CA THR A 281 -1.60 -6.57 -22.00
C THR A 281 -2.89 -5.87 -21.56
N GLY A 282 -3.96 -5.99 -22.35
CA GLY A 282 -5.27 -5.48 -21.96
C GLY A 282 -5.92 -6.38 -20.92
N ILE A 283 -6.69 -5.80 -20.00
CA ILE A 283 -7.47 -6.54 -19.00
C ILE A 283 -8.94 -6.18 -19.14
N VAL A 284 -9.82 -7.18 -19.24
CA VAL A 284 -11.27 -6.98 -19.29
C VAL A 284 -11.90 -7.58 -18.04
N ILE A 285 -12.55 -6.73 -17.24
CA ILE A 285 -13.23 -7.11 -15.99
C ILE A 285 -14.75 -7.09 -16.21
N GLN A 286 -15.44 -8.06 -15.63
CA GLN A 286 -16.90 -8.12 -15.53
C GLN A 286 -17.31 -7.53 -14.16
N GLU A 287 -17.83 -6.31 -14.09
CA GLU A 287 -18.19 -5.67 -12.80
C GLU A 287 -19.14 -6.51 -11.94
N ARG A 288 -20.06 -7.24 -12.58
CA ARG A 288 -20.97 -8.16 -11.85
C ARG A 288 -20.28 -9.30 -11.13
N ALA A 289 -19.10 -9.69 -11.61
CA ALA A 289 -18.36 -10.82 -11.07
C ALA A 289 -17.43 -10.41 -9.94
N VAL A 290 -17.19 -9.11 -9.77
CA VAL A 290 -16.38 -8.58 -8.66
C VAL A 290 -17.21 -8.68 -7.38
N PRO A 291 -16.78 -9.47 -6.39
CA PRO A 291 -17.53 -9.62 -5.16
C PRO A 291 -17.40 -8.37 -4.30
N VAL A 292 -18.55 -7.74 -4.02
CA VAL A 292 -18.67 -6.55 -3.15
C VAL A 292 -19.83 -6.81 -2.18
N PRO A 293 -19.58 -6.85 -0.86
CA PRO A 293 -20.66 -7.01 0.10
C PRO A 293 -21.69 -5.89 0.00
N PRO A 294 -22.99 -6.16 0.17
CA PRO A 294 -24.03 -5.12 0.09
C PRO A 294 -23.79 -3.94 1.03
N ALA A 295 -23.29 -4.19 2.24
CA ALA A 295 -22.95 -3.13 3.20
C ALA A 295 -21.85 -2.21 2.67
N VAL A 296 -20.80 -2.79 2.07
CA VAL A 296 -19.69 -2.05 1.45
C VAL A 296 -20.19 -1.26 0.23
N ALA A 297 -20.99 -1.88 -0.63
CA ALA A 297 -21.56 -1.21 -1.80
C ALA A 297 -22.43 -0.01 -1.40
N ASN A 298 -23.26 -0.16 -0.36
CA ASN A 298 -24.10 0.93 0.17
C ASN A 298 -23.25 2.04 0.78
N ALA A 299 -22.23 1.68 1.58
CA ALA A 299 -21.31 2.65 2.16
C ALA A 299 -20.59 3.46 1.08
N CYS A 300 -20.05 2.79 0.06
CA CYS A 300 -19.41 3.45 -1.08
C CYS A 300 -20.37 4.37 -1.83
N ALA A 301 -21.61 3.93 -2.05
CA ALA A 301 -22.62 4.78 -2.71
C ALA A 301 -22.94 6.06 -1.92
N ILE A 302 -23.01 5.98 -0.57
CA ILE A 302 -23.22 7.15 0.30
C ILE A 302 -22.01 8.09 0.26
N LEU A 303 -20.80 7.53 0.26
CA LEU A 303 -19.55 8.28 0.27
C LEU A 303 -19.12 8.78 -1.13
N GLY A 304 -19.82 8.37 -2.19
CA GLY A 304 -19.44 8.70 -3.57
C GLY A 304 -18.16 7.97 -4.03
N LEU A 305 -17.87 6.79 -3.48
CA LEU A 305 -16.71 5.97 -3.79
C LEU A 305 -17.06 4.83 -4.75
N ASP A 306 -16.11 4.42 -5.57
CA ASP A 306 -16.18 3.16 -6.33
C ASP A 306 -15.44 2.06 -5.54
N PRO A 307 -16.09 0.94 -5.18
CA PRO A 307 -15.46 -0.14 -4.43
C PRO A 307 -14.17 -0.68 -5.05
N MET A 308 -14.01 -0.58 -6.36
CA MET A 308 -12.78 -1.01 -7.04
C MET A 308 -11.53 -0.21 -6.64
N TYR A 309 -11.71 1.01 -6.12
CA TYR A 309 -10.62 1.88 -5.67
C TYR A 309 -10.40 1.86 -4.16
N VAL A 310 -11.24 1.13 -3.44
CA VAL A 310 -11.15 1.02 -1.98
C VAL A 310 -10.13 -0.05 -1.60
N ALA A 311 -9.26 0.28 -0.65
CA ALA A 311 -8.17 -0.60 -0.21
C ALA A 311 -8.66 -1.88 0.48
N ASN A 312 -7.85 -2.93 0.33
CA ASN A 312 -8.01 -4.24 0.96
C ASN A 312 -6.70 -4.64 1.62
N GLU A 313 -6.74 -5.32 2.75
CA GLU A 313 -5.52 -5.71 3.49
C GLU A 313 -5.41 -7.23 3.71
N GLY A 314 -6.34 -8.00 3.16
CA GLY A 314 -6.38 -9.46 3.23
C GLY A 314 -6.95 -10.11 1.97
N LYS A 315 -6.73 -9.48 0.82
CA LYS A 315 -7.16 -9.99 -0.48
C LYS A 315 -5.99 -10.00 -1.46
N LEU A 316 -6.10 -10.87 -2.48
CA LEU A 316 -5.20 -10.87 -3.62
C LEU A 316 -5.98 -10.99 -4.94
N VAL A 317 -5.38 -10.49 -5.98
CA VAL A 317 -5.75 -10.75 -7.38
C VAL A 317 -4.66 -11.62 -8.02
N ALA A 318 -5.09 -12.62 -8.78
CA ALA A 318 -4.22 -13.58 -9.46
C ALA A 318 -4.50 -13.60 -10.95
N PHE A 319 -3.43 -13.70 -11.75
CA PHE A 319 -3.49 -14.01 -13.18
C PHE A 319 -2.99 -15.43 -13.38
N VAL A 320 -3.87 -16.28 -13.86
CA VAL A 320 -3.69 -17.73 -13.90
C VAL A 320 -3.84 -18.21 -15.35
N PRO A 321 -2.90 -19.01 -15.88
CA PRO A 321 -3.09 -19.67 -17.17
C PRO A 321 -4.43 -20.40 -17.22
N ARG A 322 -5.14 -20.27 -18.34
CA ARG A 322 -6.52 -20.77 -18.47
C ARG A 322 -6.64 -22.25 -18.12
N GLU A 323 -5.66 -23.06 -18.47
CA GLU A 323 -5.62 -24.50 -18.18
C GLU A 323 -5.55 -24.82 -16.67
N HIS A 324 -5.07 -23.92 -15.85
CA HIS A 324 -4.96 -24.09 -14.40
C HIS A 324 -6.07 -23.37 -13.62
N ALA A 325 -6.84 -22.48 -14.27
CA ALA A 325 -7.76 -21.57 -13.60
C ALA A 325 -8.80 -22.23 -12.73
N ASP A 326 -9.47 -23.29 -13.23
CA ASP A 326 -10.51 -24.00 -12.47
C ASP A 326 -9.93 -24.71 -11.25
N ALA A 327 -8.76 -25.34 -11.38
CA ALA A 327 -8.09 -26.03 -10.30
C ALA A 327 -7.59 -25.05 -9.21
N VAL A 328 -6.99 -23.93 -9.63
CA VAL A 328 -6.54 -22.88 -8.72
C VAL A 328 -7.73 -22.24 -8.01
N LEU A 329 -8.81 -21.92 -8.72
CA LEU A 329 -10.03 -21.38 -8.10
C LEU A 329 -10.63 -22.33 -7.06
N ALA A 330 -10.67 -23.64 -7.36
CA ALA A 330 -11.15 -24.65 -6.43
C ALA A 330 -10.25 -24.73 -5.19
N ALA A 331 -8.93 -24.67 -5.36
CA ALA A 331 -7.97 -24.66 -4.27
C ALA A 331 -8.10 -23.39 -3.41
N MET A 332 -8.23 -22.22 -4.02
CA MET A 332 -8.50 -20.97 -3.29
C MET A 332 -9.75 -21.11 -2.43
N ARG A 333 -10.85 -21.61 -3.00
CA ARG A 333 -12.13 -21.76 -2.29
C ARG A 333 -12.08 -22.77 -1.14
N SER A 334 -11.13 -23.68 -1.13
CA SER A 334 -10.92 -24.62 -0.01
C SER A 334 -10.20 -23.96 1.18
N HIS A 335 -9.57 -22.81 0.96
CA HIS A 335 -8.89 -22.04 2.00
C HIS A 335 -9.83 -20.98 2.60
N PRO A 336 -9.85 -20.74 3.93
CA PRO A 336 -10.75 -19.78 4.56
C PRO A 336 -10.68 -18.36 3.94
N LEU A 337 -9.48 -17.86 3.63
CA LEU A 337 -9.26 -16.54 3.03
C LEU A 337 -9.61 -16.47 1.54
N GLY A 338 -9.85 -17.60 0.91
CA GLY A 338 -10.23 -17.71 -0.50
C GLY A 338 -11.63 -18.26 -0.72
N ALA A 339 -12.43 -18.50 0.35
CA ALA A 339 -13.78 -19.10 0.25
C ALA A 339 -14.71 -18.31 -0.69
N GLY A 340 -14.54 -16.98 -0.77
CA GLY A 340 -15.26 -16.08 -1.69
C GLY A 340 -14.58 -15.86 -3.03
N ALA A 341 -13.55 -16.64 -3.38
CA ALA A 341 -12.80 -16.42 -4.62
C ALA A 341 -13.69 -16.49 -5.87
N ALA A 342 -13.47 -15.57 -6.78
CA ALA A 342 -14.27 -15.42 -7.99
C ALA A 342 -13.41 -15.07 -9.21
N VAL A 343 -13.76 -15.64 -10.36
CA VAL A 343 -13.24 -15.17 -11.65
C VAL A 343 -13.91 -13.85 -11.98
N ILE A 344 -13.13 -12.80 -12.14
CA ILE A 344 -13.64 -11.45 -12.39
C ILE A 344 -13.38 -10.96 -13.81
N GLY A 345 -12.51 -11.61 -14.57
CA GLY A 345 -12.15 -11.18 -15.93
C GLY A 345 -11.09 -12.03 -16.60
N GLU A 346 -10.49 -11.47 -17.60
CA GLU A 346 -9.43 -12.11 -18.39
C GLU A 346 -8.47 -11.07 -18.98
N ALA A 347 -7.24 -11.52 -19.21
CA ALA A 347 -6.26 -10.78 -20.01
C ALA A 347 -6.56 -10.96 -21.51
N VAL A 348 -6.45 -9.88 -22.29
CA VAL A 348 -6.82 -9.86 -23.70
C VAL A 348 -5.74 -9.20 -24.57
N ALA A 349 -5.70 -9.54 -25.84
CA ALA A 349 -4.78 -8.91 -26.80
C ALA A 349 -5.21 -7.48 -27.21
N THR A 350 -6.48 -7.15 -27.00
CA THR A 350 -7.01 -5.79 -27.27
C THR A 350 -6.73 -4.87 -26.07
N HIS A 351 -6.70 -3.55 -26.32
CA HIS A 351 -6.48 -2.53 -25.28
C HIS A 351 -5.14 -2.69 -24.51
N PRO A 352 -3.98 -2.87 -25.16
CA PRO A 352 -2.72 -3.13 -24.49
C PRO A 352 -2.39 -2.02 -23.46
N GLY A 353 -2.04 -2.44 -22.24
CA GLY A 353 -1.75 -1.54 -21.14
C GLY A 353 -2.97 -0.86 -20.49
N MET A 354 -4.19 -1.30 -20.82
CA MET A 354 -5.43 -0.69 -20.31
C MET A 354 -6.32 -1.71 -19.59
N VAL A 355 -7.08 -1.22 -18.64
CA VAL A 355 -8.14 -1.99 -17.97
C VAL A 355 -9.50 -1.48 -18.43
N VAL A 356 -10.36 -2.39 -18.87
CA VAL A 356 -11.72 -2.11 -19.31
C VAL A 356 -12.71 -2.91 -18.47
N ALA A 357 -13.67 -2.25 -17.87
CA ALA A 357 -14.75 -2.89 -17.11
C ALA A 357 -16.05 -2.94 -17.95
N ARG A 358 -16.67 -4.11 -18.01
CA ARG A 358 -18.01 -4.29 -18.56
C ARG A 358 -19.05 -4.09 -17.47
N THR A 359 -19.86 -3.06 -17.67
CA THR A 359 -20.88 -2.67 -16.68
C THR A 359 -22.09 -3.65 -16.68
N PRO A 360 -22.86 -3.69 -15.59
CA PRO A 360 -24.08 -4.50 -15.53
C PRO A 360 -25.12 -4.16 -16.59
N LEU A 361 -25.09 -2.96 -17.15
CA LEU A 361 -26.02 -2.50 -18.18
C LEU A 361 -25.55 -2.80 -19.61
N GLY A 362 -24.40 -3.48 -19.76
CA GLY A 362 -23.85 -3.86 -21.07
C GLY A 362 -22.94 -2.80 -21.71
N GLY A 363 -22.71 -1.67 -21.06
CA GLY A 363 -21.71 -0.69 -21.47
C GLY A 363 -20.30 -1.12 -21.07
N THR A 364 -19.31 -0.35 -21.52
CA THR A 364 -17.91 -0.49 -21.11
C THR A 364 -17.40 0.84 -20.56
N ARG A 365 -16.55 0.78 -19.55
CA ARG A 365 -15.80 1.94 -19.05
C ARG A 365 -14.31 1.60 -18.92
N VAL A 366 -13.46 2.59 -19.08
CA VAL A 366 -12.05 2.46 -18.74
C VAL A 366 -11.89 2.56 -17.21
N VAL A 367 -11.04 1.71 -16.68
CA VAL A 367 -10.59 1.80 -15.28
C VAL A 367 -9.20 2.39 -15.30
N ASP A 368 -9.04 3.59 -14.74
CA ASP A 368 -7.79 4.32 -14.74
C ASP A 368 -7.13 4.33 -13.35
N LEU A 369 -5.83 4.54 -13.32
CA LEU A 369 -5.10 4.76 -12.07
C LEU A 369 -5.59 6.08 -11.44
N PRO A 370 -5.99 6.09 -10.14
CA PRO A 370 -6.43 7.32 -9.49
C PRO A 370 -5.30 8.36 -9.47
N LEU A 371 -5.64 9.63 -9.72
CA LEU A 371 -4.66 10.73 -9.72
C LEU A 371 -4.09 10.98 -8.32
N GLY A 372 -4.87 10.77 -7.28
CA GLY A 372 -4.50 11.01 -5.90
C GLY A 372 -5.21 10.05 -4.95
N GLU A 373 -4.97 10.22 -3.66
CA GLU A 373 -5.53 9.37 -2.62
C GLU A 373 -7.00 9.73 -2.37
N GLN A 374 -7.88 8.72 -2.53
CA GLN A 374 -9.30 8.87 -2.19
C GLN A 374 -9.56 8.64 -0.70
N LEU A 375 -8.76 7.79 -0.08
CA LEU A 375 -8.91 7.38 1.32
C LEU A 375 -7.55 7.50 2.04
N PRO A 376 -7.16 8.70 2.54
CA PRO A 376 -5.87 8.89 3.17
C PRO A 376 -5.76 8.12 4.50
N ARG A 377 -4.56 7.61 4.78
CA ARG A 377 -4.19 7.01 6.07
C ARG A 377 -5.08 5.84 6.48
N ILE A 378 -5.26 4.89 5.59
CA ILE A 378 -6.00 3.64 5.84
C ILE A 378 -5.07 2.46 6.13
N CYS A 379 -3.78 2.58 5.83
CA CYS A 379 -2.76 1.58 6.12
C CYS A 379 -1.45 2.22 6.61
#